data_8dfb6df7d76d6e8205d19e2e437f6294
#
_entry.id   8dfb6df7d76d6e8205d19e2e437f6294
#
_cell.length_a   1.000
_cell.length_b   1.000
_cell.length_c   1.000
_cell.angle_alpha   90.00
_cell.angle_beta   90.00
_cell.angle_gamma   90.00
#
_symmetry.space_group_name_H-M   'P 1'
#
loop_
_entity.id
_entity.type
_entity.pdbx_description
1 polymer ?
#
loop_
_entity_poly.entity_id
_entity_poly.type
_entity_poly.pdbx_seq_one_letter_code
_entity_poly.pdbx_strand_id
1 'polypeptide(L)'
;MCVWSAYAGKNEAAPLLWESLNKIEGIWGGFYTGLVTMDENGLHWEKCVGCTEVWQKQFQLKDFPGCAGLIHSRTLSGGDAHRAHPFIGADGIVALVSQGSSGIFKDNAAAFTACANAMLARGRKCRGAVPAVHEDASRIFVLTDGTRASMSDIVANAVEEQYLLHGDPVRAMKTVCSSLPEESATIFLFRDRPGFIGFVNVNQHVVCDFEEDSVWLSVTSLGVPGYAMEIPGNSVGFVTTAGEFHRERLAEDYPAIDTHIPEKALPAFHAAIRENPGLTLGKLCDLAIRPLFPHTTLEYCAVAAYRMLETLVQAGEVRFEPALVPGWEGVPGRVFRIHPTE
;
A
#
# COMPACT_ATOMS: atom_id res chain seq x y z
N MET A 1 0.35 9.38 -0.18
CA MET A 1 0.67 8.14 0.59
C MET A 1 -0.62 7.44 0.98
N CYS A 2 -0.63 6.12 1.02
CA CYS A 2 -1.80 5.32 1.38
C CYS A 2 -1.52 4.61 2.72
N VAL A 3 -2.51 3.91 3.26
CA VAL A 3 -2.33 2.97 4.37
C VAL A 3 -2.87 1.61 3.97
N TRP A 4 -2.25 0.57 4.48
CA TRP A 4 -2.62 -0.81 4.17
C TRP A 4 -2.11 -1.76 5.26
N SER A 5 -2.75 -2.91 5.35
CA SER A 5 -2.28 -4.05 6.13
C SER A 5 -2.53 -5.35 5.38
N ALA A 6 -1.74 -6.35 5.68
CA ALA A 6 -1.85 -7.71 5.18
C ALA A 6 -1.79 -8.68 6.35
N TYR A 7 -2.52 -9.77 6.24
CA TYR A 7 -2.60 -10.81 7.25
C TYR A 7 -2.66 -12.18 6.58
N ALA A 8 -1.96 -13.14 7.15
CA ALA A 8 -2.20 -14.56 6.93
C ALA A 8 -2.07 -15.31 8.26
N GLY A 9 -2.98 -16.23 8.55
CA GLY A 9 -3.00 -16.95 9.83
C GLY A 9 -4.09 -18.00 9.90
N LYS A 10 -4.46 -18.42 11.11
CA LYS A 10 -5.52 -19.40 11.35
C LYS A 10 -6.92 -18.79 11.53
N ASN A 11 -7.00 -17.50 11.79
CA ASN A 11 -8.26 -16.79 12.02
C ASN A 11 -8.79 -16.17 10.73
N GLU A 12 -10.07 -15.84 10.69
CA GLU A 12 -10.66 -15.09 9.59
C GLU A 12 -9.94 -13.74 9.39
N ALA A 13 -9.48 -13.47 8.17
CA ALA A 13 -8.67 -12.31 7.87
C ALA A 13 -9.46 -11.00 7.87
N ALA A 14 -10.70 -11.01 7.36
CA ALA A 14 -11.47 -9.79 7.15
C ALA A 14 -11.71 -8.98 8.43
N PRO A 15 -12.17 -9.56 9.56
CA PRO A 15 -12.34 -8.81 10.81
C PRO A 15 -11.03 -8.21 11.34
N LEU A 16 -9.95 -8.99 11.28
CA LEU A 16 -8.63 -8.60 11.78
C LEU A 16 -8.03 -7.45 10.97
N LEU A 17 -8.08 -7.56 9.65
CA LEU A 17 -7.64 -6.51 8.73
C LEU A 17 -8.47 -5.24 8.87
N TRP A 18 -9.76 -5.39 9.11
CA TRP A 18 -10.66 -4.26 9.36
C TRP A 18 -10.30 -3.51 10.64
N GLU A 19 -10.03 -4.24 11.72
CA GLU A 19 -9.57 -3.65 12.98
C GLU A 19 -8.22 -2.92 12.78
N SER A 20 -7.28 -3.57 12.10
CA SER A 20 -5.99 -2.97 11.74
C SER A 20 -6.17 -1.67 10.95
N LEU A 21 -6.98 -1.69 9.88
CA LEU A 21 -7.20 -0.49 9.07
C LEU A 21 -7.85 0.64 9.87
N ASN A 22 -8.80 0.35 10.74
CA ASN A 22 -9.45 1.36 11.60
C ASN A 22 -8.47 2.08 12.53
N LYS A 23 -7.37 1.45 12.91
CA LYS A 23 -6.32 2.07 13.73
C LYS A 23 -5.44 3.04 12.92
N ILE A 24 -5.32 2.85 11.61
CA ILE A 24 -4.35 3.59 10.78
C ILE A 24 -4.99 4.42 9.66
N GLU A 25 -6.25 4.16 9.30
CA GLU A 25 -6.95 4.93 8.27
C GLU A 25 -7.16 6.38 8.71
N GLY A 26 -6.58 7.29 7.96
CA GLY A 26 -6.58 8.72 8.28
C GLY A 26 -5.21 9.24 8.74
N ILE A 27 -4.24 8.38 9.07
CA ILE A 27 -2.82 8.78 9.18
C ILE A 27 -2.37 9.32 7.82
N TRP A 28 -2.53 8.48 6.80
CA TRP A 28 -2.63 8.79 5.38
C TRP A 28 -3.75 7.92 4.80
N GLY A 29 -4.19 8.15 3.58
CA GLY A 29 -5.32 7.42 3.01
C GLY A 29 -6.66 7.98 3.50
N GLY A 30 -7.68 7.11 3.61
CA GLY A 30 -9.01 7.46 4.12
C GLY A 30 -10.03 7.87 3.06
N PHE A 31 -9.74 7.72 1.76
CA PHE A 31 -10.63 8.22 0.70
C PHE A 31 -11.10 7.17 -0.30
N TYR A 32 -10.46 6.00 -0.33
CA TYR A 32 -10.85 4.87 -1.17
C TYR A 32 -10.48 3.60 -0.42
N THR A 33 -11.45 2.80 -0.06
CA THR A 33 -11.25 1.62 0.78
C THR A 33 -11.51 0.36 -0.02
N GLY A 34 -10.65 -0.66 0.14
CA GLY A 34 -10.87 -1.96 -0.43
C GLY A 34 -10.19 -3.07 0.35
N LEU A 35 -10.82 -4.23 0.26
CA LEU A 35 -10.45 -5.47 0.95
C LEU A 35 -10.39 -6.61 -0.05
N VAL A 36 -9.42 -7.49 0.09
CA VAL A 36 -9.41 -8.80 -0.53
C VAL A 36 -9.06 -9.84 0.52
N THR A 37 -9.79 -10.95 0.52
CA THR A 37 -9.45 -12.16 1.27
C THR A 37 -9.33 -13.36 0.36
N MET A 38 -8.78 -14.43 0.88
CA MET A 38 -8.49 -15.63 0.12
C MET A 38 -8.87 -16.88 0.91
N ASP A 39 -9.65 -17.75 0.28
CA ASP A 39 -9.98 -19.09 0.75
C ASP A 39 -9.73 -20.16 -0.33
N GLU A 40 -10.18 -21.37 -0.10
CA GLU A 40 -10.08 -22.48 -1.07
C GLU A 40 -10.86 -22.27 -2.37
N ASN A 41 -11.89 -21.42 -2.35
CA ASN A 41 -12.74 -21.08 -3.50
C ASN A 41 -12.14 -19.94 -4.36
N GLY A 42 -11.22 -19.16 -3.80
CA GLY A 42 -10.54 -18.10 -4.54
C GLY A 42 -10.30 -16.80 -3.78
N LEU A 43 -10.29 -15.71 -4.55
CA LEU A 43 -10.15 -14.35 -4.05
C LEU A 43 -11.53 -13.69 -3.96
N HIS A 44 -11.87 -13.17 -2.78
CA HIS A 44 -13.09 -12.42 -2.49
C HIS A 44 -12.70 -10.96 -2.27
N TRP A 45 -13.19 -10.04 -3.09
CA TRP A 45 -12.74 -8.66 -3.02
C TRP A 45 -13.82 -7.66 -3.39
N GLU A 46 -13.81 -6.52 -2.71
CA GLU A 46 -14.61 -5.34 -3.02
C GLU A 46 -13.85 -4.06 -2.67
N LYS A 47 -14.22 -2.98 -3.35
CA LYS A 47 -13.61 -1.67 -3.19
C LYS A 47 -14.58 -0.55 -3.52
N CYS A 48 -14.42 0.59 -2.85
CA CYS A 48 -15.27 1.76 -3.09
C CYS A 48 -14.49 3.08 -2.97
N VAL A 49 -15.11 4.14 -3.45
CA VAL A 49 -14.76 5.51 -3.05
C VAL A 49 -15.28 5.74 -1.64
N GLY A 50 -14.47 6.30 -0.76
CA GLY A 50 -14.81 6.62 0.62
C GLY A 50 -13.97 5.86 1.65
N CYS A 51 -14.15 6.22 2.92
CA CYS A 51 -13.48 5.60 4.05
C CYS A 51 -14.19 4.30 4.50
N THR A 52 -13.67 3.68 5.55
CA THR A 52 -14.23 2.44 6.13
C THR A 52 -15.71 2.55 6.46
N GLU A 53 -16.20 3.68 6.99
CA GLU A 53 -17.62 3.88 7.27
C GLU A 53 -18.50 3.87 6.01
N VAL A 54 -17.96 4.32 4.87
CA VAL A 54 -18.66 4.28 3.59
C VAL A 54 -18.70 2.86 3.04
N TRP A 55 -17.57 2.14 3.15
CA TRP A 55 -17.44 0.75 2.72
C TRP A 55 -18.43 -0.15 3.45
N GLN A 56 -18.51 -0.05 4.78
CA GLN A 56 -19.42 -0.86 5.62
C GLN A 56 -20.92 -0.64 5.33
N LYS A 57 -21.29 0.47 4.69
CA LYS A 57 -22.67 0.68 4.25
C LYS A 57 -23.03 -0.09 2.98
N GLN A 58 -22.02 -0.54 2.23
CA GLN A 58 -22.18 -1.21 0.94
C GLN A 58 -21.91 -2.71 1.03
N PHE A 59 -20.98 -3.13 1.92
CA PHE A 59 -20.46 -4.50 2.00
C PHE A 59 -20.45 -4.99 3.44
N GLN A 60 -20.39 -6.30 3.63
CA GLN A 60 -20.34 -6.93 4.96
C GLN A 60 -19.11 -7.82 5.07
N LEU A 61 -18.38 -7.74 6.19
CA LEU A 61 -17.13 -8.50 6.38
C LEU A 61 -17.33 -10.03 6.28
N LYS A 62 -18.52 -10.55 6.61
CA LYS A 62 -18.85 -11.98 6.46
C LYS A 62 -18.84 -12.49 5.02
N ASP A 63 -18.91 -11.59 4.04
CA ASP A 63 -18.88 -11.92 2.61
C ASP A 63 -17.43 -12.08 2.09
N PHE A 64 -16.44 -11.95 2.99
CA PHE A 64 -15.00 -12.06 2.71
C PHE A 64 -14.40 -13.19 3.55
N PRO A 65 -14.69 -14.45 3.21
CA PRO A 65 -14.14 -15.61 3.92
C PRO A 65 -12.64 -15.76 3.69
N GLY A 66 -12.01 -16.58 4.55
CA GLY A 66 -10.61 -16.97 4.40
C GLY A 66 -9.69 -16.39 5.45
N CYS A 67 -8.51 -17.01 5.54
CA CYS A 67 -7.54 -16.76 6.59
C CYS A 67 -6.31 -15.96 6.10
N ALA A 68 -6.34 -15.44 4.87
CA ALA A 68 -5.35 -14.53 4.34
C ALA A 68 -6.05 -13.38 3.61
N GLY A 69 -5.47 -12.18 3.68
CA GLY A 69 -6.07 -11.03 3.03
C GLY A 69 -5.16 -9.79 3.01
N LEU A 70 -5.60 -8.80 2.24
CA LEU A 70 -5.03 -7.45 2.15
C LEU A 70 -6.14 -6.43 2.30
N ILE A 71 -5.87 -5.38 3.03
CA ILE A 71 -6.75 -4.22 3.14
C ILE A 71 -5.99 -2.94 2.82
N HIS A 72 -6.67 -1.99 2.20
CA HIS A 72 -6.02 -0.77 1.75
C HIS A 72 -6.96 0.43 1.82
N SER A 73 -6.42 1.59 2.20
CA SER A 73 -7.10 2.86 2.07
C SER A 73 -6.19 3.90 1.40
N ARG A 74 -6.69 4.47 0.30
CA ARG A 74 -5.93 5.35 -0.60
C ARG A 74 -6.16 6.82 -0.27
N THR A 75 -5.17 7.65 -0.59
CA THR A 75 -5.28 9.13 -0.53
C THR A 75 -6.25 9.66 -1.58
N LEU A 76 -6.75 10.90 -1.36
CA LEU A 76 -7.54 11.64 -2.32
C LEU A 76 -6.67 12.04 -3.52
N SER A 77 -6.67 11.23 -4.55
CA SER A 77 -5.88 11.42 -5.77
C SER A 77 -6.71 11.28 -7.05
N GLY A 78 -8.03 11.43 -6.94
CA GLY A 78 -8.98 11.42 -8.05
C GLY A 78 -9.38 10.04 -8.55
N GLY A 79 -10.41 9.98 -9.35
CA GLY A 79 -10.96 8.80 -10.01
C GLY A 79 -11.95 7.99 -9.17
N ASP A 80 -12.64 7.10 -9.86
CA ASP A 80 -13.66 6.23 -9.28
C ASP A 80 -13.08 5.03 -8.54
N ALA A 81 -13.94 4.14 -8.06
CA ALA A 81 -13.58 2.91 -7.36
C ALA A 81 -12.64 1.98 -8.17
N HIS A 82 -12.66 2.02 -9.51
CA HIS A 82 -11.74 1.23 -10.35
C HIS A 82 -10.26 1.51 -10.06
N ARG A 83 -9.94 2.71 -9.53
CA ARG A 83 -8.57 3.09 -9.12
C ARG A 83 -8.24 2.76 -7.67
N ALA A 84 -9.21 2.30 -6.89
CA ALA A 84 -8.94 1.80 -5.54
C ALA A 84 -8.23 0.44 -5.59
N HIS A 85 -7.48 0.11 -4.55
CA HIS A 85 -6.96 -1.23 -4.34
C HIS A 85 -8.04 -2.12 -3.67
N PRO A 86 -7.96 -3.44 -3.79
CA PRO A 86 -6.90 -4.22 -4.45
C PRO A 86 -7.02 -4.21 -5.98
N PHE A 87 -5.90 -4.57 -6.64
CA PHE A 87 -5.91 -4.96 -8.05
C PHE A 87 -5.70 -6.46 -8.17
N ILE A 88 -6.46 -7.06 -9.06
CA ILE A 88 -6.50 -8.52 -9.28
C ILE A 88 -6.03 -8.81 -10.70
N GLY A 89 -5.13 -9.75 -10.86
CA GLY A 89 -4.66 -10.20 -12.16
C GLY A 89 -5.77 -10.81 -13.02
N ALA A 90 -5.60 -10.86 -14.32
CA ALA A 90 -6.63 -11.28 -15.29
C ALA A 90 -7.20 -12.67 -15.03
N ASP A 91 -6.37 -13.62 -14.56
CA ASP A 91 -6.79 -14.99 -14.25
C ASP A 91 -7.26 -15.16 -12.78
N GLY A 92 -7.17 -14.12 -11.96
CA GLY A 92 -7.59 -14.15 -10.56
C GLY A 92 -6.70 -15.03 -9.69
N ILE A 93 -5.41 -15.12 -10.01
CA ILE A 93 -4.41 -15.85 -9.24
C ILE A 93 -3.66 -14.91 -8.30
N VAL A 94 -3.39 -13.67 -8.74
CA VAL A 94 -2.63 -12.67 -7.98
C VAL A 94 -3.56 -11.53 -7.56
N ALA A 95 -3.50 -11.16 -6.30
CA ALA A 95 -4.05 -9.90 -5.79
C ALA A 95 -2.94 -9.04 -5.22
N LEU A 96 -3.03 -7.73 -5.38
CA LEU A 96 -2.09 -6.80 -4.75
C LEU A 96 -2.73 -5.54 -4.19
N VAL A 97 -2.05 -4.97 -3.19
CA VAL A 97 -2.18 -3.58 -2.78
C VAL A 97 -0.83 -2.90 -2.89
N SER A 98 -0.81 -1.61 -3.20
CA SER A 98 0.43 -0.85 -3.35
C SER A 98 0.27 0.57 -2.82
N GLN A 99 1.35 1.09 -2.20
CA GLN A 99 1.48 2.51 -1.91
C GLN A 99 2.80 3.03 -2.46
N GLY A 100 2.84 4.29 -2.81
CA GLY A 100 4.03 4.95 -3.33
C GLY A 100 3.76 5.68 -4.63
N SER A 101 4.80 5.94 -5.38
CA SER A 101 4.73 6.65 -6.66
C SER A 101 5.89 6.27 -7.57
N SER A 102 5.95 6.92 -8.75
CA SER A 102 7.17 6.83 -9.57
C SER A 102 8.41 7.35 -8.84
N GLY A 103 8.25 8.28 -7.89
CA GLY A 103 9.31 8.77 -7.03
C GLY A 103 10.57 9.18 -7.79
N ILE A 104 11.69 8.53 -7.48
CA ILE A 104 12.98 8.71 -8.17
C ILE A 104 12.96 8.21 -9.62
N PHE A 105 12.02 7.35 -10.01
CA PHE A 105 11.88 6.75 -11.35
C PHE A 105 10.90 7.54 -12.23
N LYS A 106 11.07 8.86 -12.34
CA LYS A 106 10.12 9.76 -13.02
C LYS A 106 9.82 9.39 -14.47
N ASP A 107 10.77 8.74 -15.15
CA ASP A 107 10.70 8.41 -16.59
C ASP A 107 10.21 6.99 -16.86
N ASN A 108 9.60 6.31 -15.89
CA ASN A 108 9.15 4.92 -16.03
C ASN A 108 7.88 4.73 -16.87
N ALA A 109 7.17 5.80 -17.24
CA ALA A 109 5.88 5.74 -17.94
C ALA A 109 5.94 4.93 -19.25
N ALA A 110 7.02 5.06 -20.02
CA ALA A 110 7.21 4.32 -21.26
C ALA A 110 7.31 2.81 -21.02
N ALA A 111 7.99 2.38 -19.95
CA ALA A 111 8.14 0.97 -19.60
C ALA A 111 6.78 0.35 -19.20
N PHE A 112 6.00 1.05 -18.38
CA PHE A 112 4.64 0.60 -17.99
C PHE A 112 3.71 0.50 -19.20
N THR A 113 3.70 1.51 -20.06
CA THR A 113 2.88 1.51 -21.28
C THR A 113 3.29 0.38 -22.23
N ALA A 114 4.58 0.16 -22.42
CA ALA A 114 5.09 -0.92 -23.27
C ALA A 114 4.72 -2.30 -22.71
N CYS A 115 4.87 -2.51 -21.39
CA CYS A 115 4.50 -3.75 -20.73
C CYS A 115 3.00 -4.04 -20.90
N ALA A 116 2.15 -3.05 -20.60
CA ALA A 116 0.70 -3.20 -20.71
C ALA A 116 0.23 -3.49 -22.15
N ASN A 117 0.79 -2.79 -23.15
CA ASN A 117 0.49 -3.05 -24.55
C ASN A 117 0.98 -4.42 -25.02
N ALA A 118 2.13 -4.89 -24.53
CA ALA A 118 2.61 -6.22 -24.83
C ALA A 118 1.70 -7.32 -24.24
N MET A 119 1.18 -7.14 -23.01
CA MET A 119 0.18 -8.04 -22.44
C MET A 119 -1.13 -8.01 -23.23
N LEU A 120 -1.60 -6.80 -23.59
CA LEU A 120 -2.81 -6.63 -24.39
C LEU A 120 -2.70 -7.34 -25.76
N ALA A 121 -1.54 -7.24 -26.43
CA ALA A 121 -1.28 -7.94 -27.71
C ALA A 121 -1.33 -9.48 -27.58
N ARG A 122 -1.08 -10.01 -26.37
CA ARG A 122 -1.27 -11.43 -26.04
C ARG A 122 -2.68 -11.78 -25.55
N GLY A 123 -3.62 -10.84 -25.63
CA GLY A 123 -5.01 -11.02 -25.19
C GLY A 123 -5.24 -10.85 -23.69
N ARG A 124 -4.23 -10.42 -22.93
CA ARG A 124 -4.33 -10.21 -21.49
C ARG A 124 -4.73 -8.78 -21.17
N LYS A 125 -5.90 -8.59 -20.59
CA LYS A 125 -6.45 -7.26 -20.25
C LYS A 125 -6.38 -6.99 -18.75
N CYS A 126 -5.99 -5.78 -18.39
CA CYS A 126 -6.09 -5.28 -17.04
C CYS A 126 -7.55 -5.17 -16.60
N ARG A 127 -7.91 -5.74 -15.46
CA ARG A 127 -9.31 -5.76 -14.97
C ARG A 127 -9.84 -4.38 -14.57
N GLY A 128 -8.96 -3.52 -14.07
CA GLY A 128 -9.28 -2.14 -13.69
C GLY A 128 -9.16 -1.15 -14.84
N ALA A 129 -8.89 -1.60 -16.07
CA ALA A 129 -8.80 -0.72 -17.23
C ALA A 129 -10.16 -0.16 -17.63
N VAL A 130 -10.22 1.14 -17.87
CA VAL A 130 -11.44 1.89 -18.22
C VAL A 130 -11.26 2.63 -19.55
N PRO A 131 -12.36 2.99 -20.26
CA PRO A 131 -12.29 3.83 -21.45
C PRO A 131 -11.54 5.14 -21.21
N ALA A 132 -10.77 5.60 -22.20
CA ALA A 132 -9.93 6.80 -22.11
C ALA A 132 -10.70 8.12 -21.91
N VAL A 133 -12.02 8.10 -21.99
CA VAL A 133 -12.90 9.26 -21.76
C VAL A 133 -12.92 9.76 -20.31
N HIS A 134 -12.48 8.94 -19.37
CA HIS A 134 -12.33 9.38 -17.98
C HIS A 134 -11.04 10.21 -17.87
N GLU A 135 -11.17 11.53 -17.79
CA GLU A 135 -10.06 12.44 -17.50
C GLU A 135 -9.62 12.26 -16.07
N ASP A 136 -8.54 11.52 -15.89
CA ASP A 136 -8.01 11.24 -14.58
C ASP A 136 -6.49 11.41 -14.53
N ALA A 137 -6.03 12.24 -13.63
CA ALA A 137 -4.85 13.07 -13.82
C ALA A 137 -3.50 12.45 -13.52
N SER A 138 -3.34 11.26 -12.96
CA SER A 138 -1.98 10.76 -12.69
C SER A 138 -1.86 9.24 -12.65
N ARG A 139 -0.71 8.73 -13.12
CA ARG A 139 -0.33 7.30 -13.09
C ARG A 139 -1.29 6.38 -13.83
N ILE A 140 -1.88 6.89 -14.90
CA ILE A 140 -2.73 6.15 -15.81
C ILE A 140 -2.07 6.15 -17.16
N PHE A 141 -1.99 4.98 -17.74
CA PHE A 141 -1.36 4.76 -19.04
C PHE A 141 -2.43 4.48 -20.08
N VAL A 142 -2.42 5.24 -21.17
CA VAL A 142 -3.31 5.00 -22.30
C VAL A 142 -2.74 3.86 -23.13
N LEU A 143 -3.55 2.83 -23.34
CA LEU A 143 -3.18 1.62 -24.07
C LEU A 143 -3.60 1.70 -25.53
N THR A 144 -3.05 0.80 -26.36
CA THR A 144 -3.29 0.77 -27.81
C THR A 144 -4.73 0.46 -28.21
N ASP A 145 -5.54 -0.12 -27.31
CA ASP A 145 -6.97 -0.34 -27.51
C ASP A 145 -7.85 0.85 -27.07
N GLY A 146 -7.24 1.94 -26.64
CA GLY A 146 -7.93 3.14 -26.16
C GLY A 146 -8.41 3.05 -24.72
N THR A 147 -8.07 2.00 -23.98
CA THR A 147 -8.32 1.92 -22.54
C THR A 147 -7.21 2.58 -21.74
N ARG A 148 -7.45 2.79 -20.45
CA ARG A 148 -6.47 3.32 -19.49
C ARG A 148 -6.31 2.33 -18.33
N ALA A 149 -5.07 2.01 -17.99
CA ALA A 149 -4.75 1.15 -16.85
C ALA A 149 -3.88 1.90 -15.82
N SER A 150 -4.02 1.58 -14.54
CA SER A 150 -3.15 2.09 -13.48
C SER A 150 -1.86 1.28 -13.37
N MET A 151 -0.82 1.87 -12.75
CA MET A 151 0.45 1.17 -12.48
C MET A 151 0.21 -0.16 -11.77
N SER A 152 -0.53 -0.14 -10.67
CA SER A 152 -0.77 -1.33 -9.84
C SER A 152 -1.54 -2.42 -10.59
N ASP A 153 -2.47 -2.05 -11.48
CA ASP A 153 -3.18 -3.02 -12.32
C ASP A 153 -2.23 -3.68 -13.34
N ILE A 154 -1.34 -2.90 -13.94
CA ILE A 154 -0.30 -3.41 -14.84
C ILE A 154 0.63 -4.38 -14.10
N VAL A 155 1.09 -4.00 -12.90
CA VAL A 155 1.96 -4.85 -12.07
C VAL A 155 1.25 -6.15 -11.67
N ALA A 156 -0.03 -6.10 -11.24
CA ALA A 156 -0.79 -7.29 -10.88
C ALA A 156 -0.84 -8.30 -12.05
N ASN A 157 -1.16 -7.79 -13.23
CA ASN A 157 -1.25 -8.62 -14.44
C ASN A 157 0.09 -9.17 -14.90
N ALA A 158 1.15 -8.35 -14.84
CA ALA A 158 2.49 -8.77 -15.26
C ALA A 158 3.09 -9.81 -14.30
N VAL A 159 2.91 -9.61 -12.97
CA VAL A 159 3.36 -10.59 -11.95
C VAL A 159 2.59 -11.91 -12.10
N GLU A 160 1.28 -11.85 -12.31
CA GLU A 160 0.48 -13.05 -12.54
C GLU A 160 0.93 -13.82 -13.80
N GLU A 161 1.19 -13.12 -14.91
CA GLU A 161 1.71 -13.74 -16.14
C GLU A 161 3.06 -14.43 -15.90
N GLN A 162 4.00 -13.78 -15.23
CA GLN A 162 5.30 -14.35 -14.88
C GLN A 162 5.18 -15.53 -13.89
N TYR A 163 4.26 -15.42 -12.95
CA TYR A 163 4.01 -16.50 -11.99
C TYR A 163 3.43 -17.74 -12.68
N LEU A 164 2.46 -17.58 -13.58
CA LEU A 164 1.89 -18.69 -14.37
C LEU A 164 2.92 -19.37 -15.27
N LEU A 165 3.92 -18.62 -15.74
CA LEU A 165 5.00 -19.19 -16.56
C LEU A 165 6.02 -20.00 -15.76
N HIS A 166 6.29 -19.63 -14.50
CA HIS A 166 7.43 -20.15 -13.77
C HIS A 166 7.07 -20.86 -12.47
N GLY A 167 5.88 -20.66 -11.91
CA GLY A 167 5.44 -21.21 -10.63
C GLY A 167 6.18 -20.64 -9.39
N ASP A 168 7.04 -19.64 -9.59
CA ASP A 168 7.86 -19.03 -8.54
C ASP A 168 7.43 -17.59 -8.30
N PRO A 169 6.80 -17.30 -7.13
CA PRO A 169 6.29 -15.97 -6.82
C PRO A 169 7.41 -14.93 -6.64
N VAL A 170 8.53 -15.29 -6.02
CA VAL A 170 9.65 -14.35 -5.80
C VAL A 170 10.28 -13.95 -7.12
N ARG A 171 10.53 -14.94 -7.98
CA ARG A 171 11.04 -14.69 -9.33
C ARG A 171 10.09 -13.81 -10.14
N ALA A 172 8.78 -14.06 -10.08
CA ALA A 172 7.77 -13.28 -10.80
C ALA A 172 7.77 -11.82 -10.32
N MET A 173 7.68 -11.59 -9.01
CA MET A 173 7.74 -10.26 -8.40
C MET A 173 9.05 -9.54 -8.75
N LYS A 174 10.20 -10.21 -8.62
CA LYS A 174 11.52 -9.65 -8.92
C LYS A 174 11.65 -9.24 -10.38
N THR A 175 11.28 -10.12 -11.30
CA THR A 175 11.36 -9.88 -12.76
C THR A 175 10.53 -8.66 -13.16
N VAL A 176 9.30 -8.57 -12.67
CA VAL A 176 8.38 -7.48 -13.03
C VAL A 176 8.81 -6.17 -12.37
N CYS A 177 8.95 -6.16 -11.06
CA CYS A 177 9.18 -4.92 -10.32
C CYS A 177 10.59 -4.34 -10.53
N SER A 178 11.58 -5.13 -10.94
CA SER A 178 12.87 -4.57 -11.39
C SER A 178 12.80 -3.95 -12.79
N SER A 179 11.91 -4.45 -13.66
CA SER A 179 11.71 -3.92 -15.03
C SER A 179 10.69 -2.78 -15.10
N LEU A 180 9.81 -2.68 -14.12
CA LEU A 180 8.80 -1.62 -13.94
C LEU A 180 9.06 -0.86 -12.63
N PRO A 181 10.16 -0.10 -12.52
CA PRO A 181 10.57 0.46 -11.26
C PRO A 181 9.65 1.58 -10.80
N GLU A 182 9.27 1.51 -9.51
CA GLU A 182 8.54 2.54 -8.79
C GLU A 182 9.01 2.61 -7.34
N GLU A 183 8.94 3.77 -6.74
CA GLU A 183 9.25 3.97 -5.32
C GLU A 183 8.01 3.62 -4.51
N SER A 184 7.80 2.32 -4.30
CA SER A 184 6.58 1.78 -3.72
C SER A 184 6.83 0.59 -2.79
N ALA A 185 5.85 0.36 -1.91
CA ALA A 185 5.63 -0.91 -1.25
C ALA A 185 4.45 -1.61 -1.90
N THR A 186 4.67 -2.81 -2.44
CA THR A 186 3.64 -3.62 -3.09
C THR A 186 3.56 -4.97 -2.42
N ILE A 187 2.37 -5.35 -1.98
CA ILE A 187 2.10 -6.56 -1.22
C ILE A 187 1.18 -7.45 -2.05
N PHE A 188 1.51 -8.75 -2.08
CA PHE A 188 0.89 -9.71 -2.97
C PHE A 188 0.29 -10.89 -2.21
N LEU A 189 -0.87 -11.36 -2.67
CA LEU A 189 -1.40 -12.70 -2.41
C LEU A 189 -1.37 -13.52 -3.70
N PHE A 190 -1.10 -14.82 -3.55
CA PHE A 190 -1.16 -15.80 -4.61
C PHE A 190 -2.19 -16.85 -4.22
N ARG A 191 -3.25 -17.01 -5.02
CA ARG A 191 -4.43 -17.83 -4.69
C ARG A 191 -4.10 -19.27 -4.32
N ASP A 192 -3.08 -19.84 -4.93
CA ASP A 192 -2.62 -21.21 -4.73
C ASP A 192 -1.53 -21.36 -3.65
N ARG A 193 -1.24 -20.26 -2.90
CA ARG A 193 -0.23 -20.22 -1.84
C ARG A 193 -0.82 -19.73 -0.52
N PRO A 194 -1.72 -20.51 0.11
CA PRO A 194 -2.29 -20.13 1.40
C PRO A 194 -1.19 -19.98 2.46
N GLY A 195 -1.31 -18.96 3.30
CA GLY A 195 -0.30 -18.66 4.32
C GLY A 195 0.96 -17.94 3.82
N PHE A 196 1.01 -17.55 2.54
CA PHE A 196 2.12 -16.81 1.93
C PHE A 196 1.69 -15.37 1.64
N ILE A 197 2.52 -14.40 2.02
CA ILE A 197 2.39 -12.99 1.64
C ILE A 197 3.70 -12.57 0.97
N GLY A 198 3.62 -12.23 -0.31
CA GLY A 198 4.74 -11.65 -1.07
C GLY A 198 4.87 -10.14 -0.85
N PHE A 199 6.08 -9.63 -0.91
CA PHE A 199 6.32 -8.19 -0.84
C PHE A 199 7.43 -7.73 -1.79
N VAL A 200 7.28 -6.49 -2.26
CA VAL A 200 8.33 -5.69 -2.88
C VAL A 200 8.36 -4.36 -2.15
N ASN A 201 9.52 -3.94 -1.66
CA ASN A 201 9.71 -2.67 -0.98
C ASN A 201 10.83 -1.86 -1.65
N VAL A 202 10.46 -0.70 -2.18
CA VAL A 202 11.40 0.30 -2.70
C VAL A 202 11.18 1.61 -1.96
N ASN A 203 12.04 1.89 -0.99
CA ASN A 203 12.06 3.15 -0.24
C ASN A 203 10.76 3.52 0.48
N GLN A 204 10.02 2.51 0.97
CA GLN A 204 8.81 2.73 1.76
C GLN A 204 8.97 2.19 3.18
N HIS A 205 8.18 2.73 4.10
CA HIS A 205 8.05 2.15 5.43
C HIS A 205 7.16 0.92 5.34
N VAL A 206 7.72 -0.23 5.67
CA VAL A 206 7.04 -1.53 5.70
C VAL A 206 7.50 -2.26 6.94
N VAL A 207 6.56 -2.72 7.73
CA VAL A 207 6.83 -3.53 8.91
C VAL A 207 6.20 -4.90 8.79
N CYS A 208 6.82 -5.91 9.38
CA CYS A 208 6.21 -7.22 9.58
C CYS A 208 6.22 -7.62 11.05
N ASP A 209 5.24 -8.39 11.45
CA ASP A 209 5.07 -8.93 12.78
C ASP A 209 4.70 -10.40 12.69
N PHE A 210 5.33 -11.23 13.53
CA PHE A 210 5.10 -12.68 13.59
C PHE A 210 4.49 -13.03 14.93
N GLU A 211 3.32 -13.64 14.88
CA GLU A 211 2.68 -14.28 16.02
C GLU A 211 2.77 -15.81 15.89
N GLU A 212 2.34 -16.57 16.88
CA GLU A 212 2.49 -18.03 16.92
C GLU A 212 1.96 -18.74 15.66
N ASP A 213 0.82 -18.31 15.13
CA ASP A 213 0.13 -18.93 13.99
C ASP A 213 -0.28 -17.91 12.92
N SER A 214 0.35 -16.76 12.91
CA SER A 214 0.00 -15.71 11.95
C SER A 214 1.18 -14.79 11.63
N VAL A 215 1.06 -14.12 10.51
CA VAL A 215 2.00 -13.09 10.08
C VAL A 215 1.24 -11.88 9.57
N TRP A 216 1.77 -10.72 9.91
CA TRP A 216 1.25 -9.42 9.52
C TRP A 216 2.29 -8.62 8.74
N LEU A 217 1.81 -7.85 7.76
CA LEU A 217 2.58 -6.74 7.20
C LEU A 217 1.70 -5.49 7.25
N SER A 218 2.34 -4.34 7.47
CA SER A 218 1.66 -3.05 7.42
C SER A 218 2.63 -1.93 7.02
N VAL A 219 2.05 -0.80 6.64
CA VAL A 219 2.80 0.43 6.39
C VAL A 219 3.33 1.07 7.67
N THR A 220 2.82 0.68 8.82
CA THR A 220 3.18 1.24 10.13
C THR A 220 2.99 0.22 11.24
N SER A 221 3.82 0.28 12.26
CA SER A 221 3.70 -0.57 13.46
C SER A 221 2.38 -0.39 14.21
N LEU A 222 1.69 0.73 14.00
CA LEU A 222 0.36 0.97 14.58
C LEU A 222 -0.74 0.07 14.00
N GLY A 223 -0.49 -0.54 12.83
CA GLY A 223 -1.41 -1.44 12.14
C GLY A 223 -1.22 -2.92 12.46
N VAL A 224 -0.22 -3.30 13.26
CA VAL A 224 0.05 -4.69 13.62
C VAL A 224 -0.09 -4.89 15.13
N PRO A 225 -0.38 -6.13 15.60
CA PRO A 225 -0.68 -6.35 17.01
C PRO A 225 0.53 -6.37 17.95
N GLY A 226 1.71 -6.77 17.47
CA GLY A 226 2.86 -7.07 18.31
C GLY A 226 4.12 -6.26 17.97
N TYR A 227 5.25 -6.93 18.01
CA TYR A 227 6.56 -6.31 17.79
C TYR A 227 6.92 -6.30 16.31
N ALA A 228 6.88 -5.13 15.70
CA ALA A 228 7.12 -4.97 14.28
C ALA A 228 8.63 -4.87 13.95
N MET A 229 9.05 -5.68 12.98
CA MET A 229 10.37 -5.59 12.34
C MET A 229 10.24 -4.83 11.02
N GLU A 230 11.10 -3.84 10.78
CA GLU A 230 11.07 -3.11 9.51
C GLU A 230 11.72 -3.92 8.37
N ILE A 231 11.04 -3.97 7.22
CA ILE A 231 11.55 -4.56 5.99
C ILE A 231 12.39 -3.50 5.25
N PRO A 232 13.70 -3.73 5.04
CA PRO A 232 14.55 -2.78 4.36
C PRO A 232 14.09 -2.45 2.93
N GLY A 233 14.39 -1.25 2.47
CA GLY A 233 14.18 -0.83 1.08
C GLY A 233 15.00 -1.65 0.08
N ASN A 234 14.64 -1.56 -1.21
CA ASN A 234 15.22 -2.35 -2.31
C ASN A 234 15.17 -3.86 -2.04
N SER A 235 14.02 -4.34 -1.59
CA SER A 235 13.78 -5.73 -1.20
C SER A 235 12.65 -6.35 -1.99
N VAL A 236 12.79 -7.64 -2.29
CA VAL A 236 11.72 -8.54 -2.73
C VAL A 236 11.77 -9.80 -1.89
N GLY A 237 10.62 -10.35 -1.55
CA GLY A 237 10.58 -11.56 -0.73
C GLY A 237 9.18 -11.95 -0.30
N PHE A 238 9.13 -12.74 0.77
CA PHE A 238 7.87 -13.20 1.32
C PHE A 238 7.98 -13.46 2.82
N VAL A 239 6.83 -13.54 3.45
CA VAL A 239 6.62 -14.05 4.80
C VAL A 239 5.57 -15.15 4.77
N THR A 240 5.64 -16.11 5.71
CA THR A 240 4.65 -17.18 5.81
C THR A 240 4.13 -17.35 7.23
N THR A 241 2.96 -17.98 7.36
CA THR A 241 2.38 -18.38 8.65
C THR A 241 3.24 -19.40 9.43
N ALA A 242 4.18 -20.05 8.76
CA ALA A 242 5.17 -20.92 9.40
C ALA A 242 6.35 -20.16 10.02
N GLY A 243 6.33 -18.82 10.00
CA GLY A 243 7.41 -17.98 10.53
C GLY A 243 8.59 -17.83 9.58
N GLU A 244 8.46 -18.25 8.32
CA GLU A 244 9.51 -18.07 7.34
C GLU A 244 9.55 -16.61 6.86
N PHE A 245 10.75 -16.01 6.87
CA PHE A 245 11.05 -14.72 6.28
C PHE A 245 12.13 -14.89 5.23
N HIS A 246 11.80 -14.66 3.98
CA HIS A 246 12.76 -14.67 2.87
C HIS A 246 12.86 -13.28 2.25
N ARG A 247 14.09 -12.82 2.03
CA ARG A 247 14.35 -11.52 1.42
C ARG A 247 15.57 -11.58 0.50
N GLU A 248 15.40 -11.03 -0.69
CA GLU A 248 16.46 -10.76 -1.65
C GLU A 248 16.53 -9.26 -1.97
N ARG A 249 17.63 -8.84 -2.54
CA ARG A 249 17.75 -7.52 -3.18
C ARG A 249 16.96 -7.51 -4.48
N LEU A 250 16.14 -6.47 -4.67
CA LEU A 250 15.28 -6.36 -5.86
C LEU A 250 16.13 -6.06 -7.11
N ALA A 251 16.96 -5.02 -7.08
CA ALA A 251 17.84 -4.63 -8.19
C ALA A 251 19.17 -4.07 -7.69
N GLU A 252 20.25 -4.30 -8.43
CA GLU A 252 21.60 -3.88 -8.04
C GLU A 252 21.82 -2.37 -8.21
N ASP A 253 21.21 -1.78 -9.21
CA ASP A 253 21.37 -0.39 -9.63
C ASP A 253 20.36 0.59 -8.99
N TYR A 254 19.48 0.09 -8.11
CA TYR A 254 18.56 0.98 -7.42
C TYR A 254 19.34 1.84 -6.39
N PRO A 255 19.16 3.16 -6.42
CA PRO A 255 19.85 4.03 -5.51
C PRO A 255 19.48 3.68 -4.06
N ALA A 256 20.52 3.51 -3.23
CA ALA A 256 20.31 3.41 -1.80
C ALA A 256 19.84 4.77 -1.29
N ILE A 257 18.66 4.81 -0.68
CA ILE A 257 18.24 5.98 0.07
C ILE A 257 18.88 5.92 1.45
N ASP A 258 19.52 7.02 1.83
CA ASP A 258 19.97 7.23 3.20
C ASP A 258 18.74 7.29 4.11
N THR A 259 18.55 6.26 4.91
CA THR A 259 17.44 6.17 5.86
C THR A 259 17.74 6.83 7.20
N HIS A 260 18.88 7.53 7.31
CA HIS A 260 19.26 8.24 8.51
C HIS A 260 18.36 9.46 8.75
N ILE A 261 17.61 9.42 9.84
CA ILE A 261 16.82 10.56 10.30
C ILE A 261 17.74 11.44 11.16
N PRO A 262 17.98 12.71 10.78
CA PRO A 262 18.80 13.61 11.59
C PRO A 262 18.28 13.73 13.03
N GLU A 263 19.16 13.75 14.02
CA GLU A 263 18.80 13.86 15.45
C GLU A 263 17.84 15.00 15.74
N LYS A 264 17.96 16.12 15.01
CA LYS A 264 17.06 17.29 15.15
C LYS A 264 15.65 17.07 14.58
N ALA A 265 15.42 16.02 13.80
CA ALA A 265 14.15 15.84 13.09
C ALA A 265 12.99 15.49 14.05
N LEU A 266 13.19 14.55 14.97
CA LEU A 266 12.17 14.17 15.95
C LEU A 266 11.78 15.34 16.86
N PRO A 267 12.70 16.11 17.48
CA PRO A 267 12.35 17.30 18.24
C PRO A 267 11.61 18.35 17.42
N ALA A 268 12.03 18.60 16.18
CA ALA A 268 11.36 19.56 15.30
C ALA A 268 9.94 19.12 14.93
N PHE A 269 9.73 17.83 14.64
CA PHE A 269 8.43 17.25 14.35
C PHE A 269 7.50 17.34 15.57
N HIS A 270 7.99 17.00 16.77
CA HIS A 270 7.24 17.12 18.02
C HIS A 270 6.86 18.59 18.31
N ALA A 271 7.79 19.53 18.15
CA ALA A 271 7.50 20.96 18.32
C ALA A 271 6.40 21.41 17.35
N ALA A 272 6.48 20.99 16.07
CA ALA A 272 5.46 21.32 15.08
C ALA A 272 4.05 20.82 15.47
N ILE A 273 3.93 19.62 16.07
CA ILE A 273 2.66 19.10 16.57
C ILE A 273 2.12 19.97 17.74
N ARG A 274 2.99 20.36 18.67
CA ARG A 274 2.61 21.18 19.83
C ARG A 274 2.20 22.60 19.43
N GLU A 275 2.87 23.18 18.45
CA GLU A 275 2.57 24.52 17.95
C GLU A 275 1.35 24.56 17.01
N ASN A 276 1.02 23.42 16.39
CA ASN A 276 -0.06 23.31 15.40
C ASN A 276 -0.95 22.09 15.68
N PRO A 277 -1.63 22.03 16.83
CA PRO A 277 -2.46 20.88 17.18
C PRO A 277 -3.61 20.71 16.18
N GLY A 278 -3.92 19.47 15.82
CA GLY A 278 -5.01 19.15 14.91
C GLY A 278 -4.63 19.18 13.43
N LEU A 279 -3.36 19.34 13.06
CA LEU A 279 -2.91 19.12 11.72
C LEU A 279 -2.88 17.62 11.38
N THR A 280 -3.08 17.30 10.08
CA THR A 280 -2.87 15.94 9.55
C THR A 280 -1.38 15.64 9.38
N LEU A 281 -1.01 14.35 9.32
CA LEU A 281 0.38 13.95 9.13
C LEU A 281 1.00 14.55 7.86
N GLY A 282 0.26 14.63 6.76
CA GLY A 282 0.75 15.25 5.52
C GLY A 282 1.12 16.72 5.72
N LYS A 283 0.31 17.50 6.44
CA LYS A 283 0.61 18.90 6.75
C LYS A 283 1.82 19.05 7.68
N LEU A 284 1.92 18.19 8.68
CA LEU A 284 3.07 18.17 9.59
C LEU A 284 4.36 17.75 8.84
N CYS A 285 4.26 16.82 7.90
CA CYS A 285 5.37 16.44 7.03
C CYS A 285 5.86 17.62 6.18
N ASP A 286 4.95 18.36 5.55
CA ASP A 286 5.29 19.55 4.76
C ASP A 286 5.94 20.64 5.63
N LEU A 287 5.47 20.81 6.85
CA LEU A 287 5.93 21.86 7.75
C LEU A 287 7.29 21.56 8.40
N ALA A 288 7.50 20.34 8.89
CA ALA A 288 8.62 20.01 9.76
C ALA A 288 9.63 19.02 9.16
N ILE A 289 9.21 18.18 8.21
CA ILE A 289 10.08 17.13 7.68
C ILE A 289 10.70 17.51 6.34
N ARG A 290 9.88 17.90 5.36
CA ARG A 290 10.39 18.27 4.02
C ARG A 290 11.50 19.34 4.03
N PRO A 291 11.45 20.38 4.89
CA PRO A 291 12.54 21.33 4.98
C PRO A 291 13.88 20.72 5.44
N LEU A 292 13.85 19.59 6.15
CA LEU A 292 15.06 18.89 6.58
C LEU A 292 15.66 17.99 5.49
N PHE A 293 14.87 17.66 4.47
CA PHE A 293 15.21 16.74 3.39
C PHE A 293 14.93 17.35 2.00
N PRO A 294 15.52 18.51 1.66
CA PRO A 294 15.14 19.30 0.47
C PRO A 294 15.44 18.61 -0.87
N HIS A 295 16.27 17.57 -0.87
CA HIS A 295 16.71 16.87 -2.08
C HIS A 295 16.16 15.43 -2.16
N THR A 296 15.22 15.05 -1.28
CA THR A 296 14.64 13.72 -1.25
C THR A 296 13.24 13.71 -1.88
N THR A 297 12.73 12.50 -2.08
CA THR A 297 11.36 12.29 -2.57
C THR A 297 10.33 12.49 -1.45
N LEU A 298 9.07 12.64 -1.85
CA LEU A 298 7.95 12.67 -0.90
C LEU A 298 7.85 11.33 -0.15
N GLU A 299 8.14 10.24 -0.83
CA GLU A 299 8.14 8.88 -0.30
C GLU A 299 9.12 8.73 0.86
N TYR A 300 10.33 9.25 0.71
CA TYR A 300 11.31 9.27 1.80
C TYR A 300 10.86 10.12 3.00
N CYS A 301 10.33 11.32 2.74
CA CYS A 301 9.78 12.15 3.81
C CYS A 301 8.65 11.43 4.57
N ALA A 302 7.86 10.62 3.89
CA ALA A 302 6.82 9.82 4.52
C ALA A 302 7.37 8.68 5.38
N VAL A 303 8.46 8.02 4.97
CA VAL A 303 9.16 7.04 5.81
C VAL A 303 9.60 7.67 7.12
N ALA A 304 10.27 8.83 7.04
CA ALA A 304 10.68 9.58 8.23
C ALA A 304 9.49 9.99 9.11
N ALA A 305 8.38 10.43 8.48
CA ALA A 305 7.16 10.81 9.19
C ALA A 305 6.54 9.63 9.96
N TYR A 306 6.46 8.45 9.35
CA TYR A 306 5.95 7.25 10.02
C TYR A 306 6.82 6.89 11.23
N ARG A 307 8.12 6.79 11.08
CA ARG A 307 9.03 6.44 12.17
C ARG A 307 8.95 7.40 13.34
N MET A 308 8.93 8.72 13.06
CA MET A 308 8.81 9.73 14.11
C MET A 308 7.43 9.71 14.78
N LEU A 309 6.36 9.53 14.01
CA LEU A 309 5.01 9.41 14.56
C LEU A 309 4.88 8.19 15.47
N GLU A 310 5.36 7.03 15.05
CA GLU A 310 5.37 5.80 15.85
C GLU A 310 6.12 5.99 17.17
N THR A 311 7.29 6.64 17.12
CA THR A 311 8.07 6.98 18.33
C THR A 311 7.25 7.82 19.30
N LEU A 312 6.57 8.87 18.83
CA LEU A 312 5.76 9.75 19.68
C LEU A 312 4.49 9.07 20.21
N VAL A 313 3.86 8.21 19.40
CA VAL A 313 2.69 7.42 19.85
C VAL A 313 3.09 6.42 20.92
N GLN A 314 4.21 5.70 20.73
CA GLN A 314 4.73 4.74 21.72
C GLN A 314 5.15 5.41 23.02
N ALA A 315 5.67 6.63 22.94
CA ALA A 315 5.99 7.46 24.12
C ALA A 315 4.74 8.05 24.79
N GLY A 316 3.55 7.92 24.20
CA GLY A 316 2.32 8.51 24.71
C GLY A 316 2.26 10.04 24.56
N GLU A 317 3.09 10.63 23.70
CA GLU A 317 3.22 12.08 23.55
C GLU A 317 2.22 12.69 22.55
N VAL A 318 1.57 11.85 21.74
CA VAL A 318 0.57 12.27 20.75
C VAL A 318 -0.65 11.36 20.77
N ARG A 319 -1.79 11.93 20.40
CA ARG A 319 -3.07 11.22 20.22
C ARG A 319 -3.69 11.57 18.88
N PHE A 320 -4.52 10.67 18.36
CA PHE A 320 -5.29 10.84 17.14
C PHE A 320 -6.74 11.23 17.45
N GLU A 321 -7.26 12.17 16.68
CA GLU A 321 -8.68 12.53 16.65
C GLU A 321 -9.21 12.25 15.22
N PRO A 322 -10.08 11.24 15.02
CA PRO A 322 -10.66 10.96 13.71
C PRO A 322 -11.63 12.08 13.30
N ALA A 323 -11.59 12.47 12.03
CA ALA A 323 -12.50 13.45 11.45
C ALA A 323 -12.93 13.00 10.06
N LEU A 324 -14.23 13.11 9.77
CA LEU A 324 -14.75 12.94 8.42
C LEU A 324 -14.60 14.26 7.66
N VAL A 325 -14.13 14.15 6.42
CA VAL A 325 -13.92 15.28 5.52
C VAL A 325 -14.52 14.96 4.13
N PRO A 326 -14.89 15.96 3.33
CA PRO A 326 -15.28 15.73 1.95
C PRO A 326 -14.15 15.08 1.15
N GLY A 327 -14.46 13.98 0.47
CA GLY A 327 -13.57 13.29 -0.46
C GLY A 327 -13.95 13.50 -1.91
N TRP A 328 -13.68 12.51 -2.76
CA TRP A 328 -14.00 12.54 -4.18
C TRP A 328 -15.52 12.66 -4.38
N GLU A 329 -15.92 13.65 -5.19
CA GLU A 329 -17.34 13.96 -5.47
C GLU A 329 -18.21 14.12 -4.21
N GLY A 330 -17.59 14.56 -3.10
CA GLY A 330 -18.28 14.77 -1.83
C GLY A 330 -18.51 13.51 -0.99
N VAL A 331 -18.05 12.34 -1.45
CA VAL A 331 -18.09 11.10 -0.66
C VAL A 331 -17.19 11.25 0.56
N PRO A 332 -17.65 10.89 1.77
CA PRO A 332 -16.87 11.06 2.99
C PRO A 332 -15.54 10.31 2.95
N GLY A 333 -14.46 11.01 3.29
CA GLY A 333 -13.17 10.45 3.63
C GLY A 333 -12.86 10.64 5.11
N ARG A 334 -11.89 9.91 5.63
CA ARG A 334 -11.40 9.97 7.00
C ARG A 334 -9.99 10.52 7.04
N VAL A 335 -9.70 11.39 7.99
CA VAL A 335 -8.37 11.87 8.35
C VAL A 335 -8.16 11.80 9.84
N PHE A 336 -6.94 11.60 10.28
CA PHE A 336 -6.57 11.83 11.68
C PHE A 336 -5.98 13.22 11.86
N ARG A 337 -6.52 13.92 12.84
CA ARG A 337 -5.92 15.12 13.40
C ARG A 337 -4.99 14.71 14.53
N ILE A 338 -3.76 15.19 14.51
CA ILE A 338 -2.72 14.82 15.47
C ILE A 338 -2.61 15.91 16.51
N HIS A 339 -2.73 15.53 17.78
CA HIS A 339 -2.67 16.42 18.91
C HIS A 339 -1.59 15.95 19.89
N PRO A 340 -0.92 16.88 20.62
CA PRO A 340 -0.11 16.48 21.76
C PRO A 340 -1.02 15.89 22.84
N THR A 341 -0.50 14.97 23.64
CA THR A 341 -1.08 14.59 24.92
C THR A 341 -0.71 15.64 25.96
N GLU A 342 -1.60 15.92 26.91
CA GLU A 342 -1.37 16.90 28.00
C GLU A 342 -0.30 16.42 28.99
#